data_6f2a4ef3ab896faa69ed8be84b05bc0f
#
_entry.id   6f2a4ef3ab896faa69ed8be84b05bc0f
#
_cell.length_a   1.000
_cell.length_b   1.000
_cell.length_c   1.000
_cell.angle_alpha   90.00
_cell.angle_beta   90.00
_cell.angle_gamma   90.00
#
_symmetry.space_group_name_H-M   'P 1'
#
loop_
_entity.id
_entity.type
_entity.pdbx_description
1 polymer ?
#
loop_
_entity_poly.entity_id
_entity_poly.type
_entity_poly.pdbx_seq_one_letter_code
_entity_poly.pdbx_strand_id
1 'polypeptide(L)'
;MVEYKDSLAFIFWRNPEQKGSVLKSIGLLDKIRGLSKKDFFLYLMIISIFLPFYLFLALFALYLIGLLVTGEMKGIIKGLAKHPVLLFFIAYSSIISIVAKNWLGLVASLLMFLFLIFFSFYQKRLTHAFFRLILQTILFGSVLSAAFATLEHFQIVKKFNYAFLSPNMQVWHQNRAEVTFFNPNYYGIICCFCIMIAFYLFTTTKLRWLKVFCVLAGFVNLFGLNFTQNRTAFPAIIAGAIIY
;
A
#
# COMPACT_ATOMS: atom_id res chain seq x y z
N MET A 1 -42.47 11.77 -9.98
CA MET A 1 -42.16 10.37 -10.38
C MET A 1 -40.65 10.30 -10.56
N VAL A 2 -39.91 9.88 -9.54
CA VAL A 2 -38.43 9.81 -9.57
C VAL A 2 -38.07 8.54 -10.33
N GLU A 3 -37.38 8.69 -11.46
CA GLU A 3 -36.93 7.55 -12.28
C GLU A 3 -35.91 6.67 -11.50
N TYR A 4 -36.38 5.49 -11.15
CA TYR A 4 -35.60 4.42 -10.49
C TYR A 4 -34.53 3.77 -11.41
N LYS A 5 -34.12 4.43 -12.50
CA LYS A 5 -33.18 3.89 -13.50
C LYS A 5 -31.71 3.80 -13.03
N ASP A 6 -31.38 4.36 -11.86
CA ASP A 6 -30.01 4.47 -11.37
C ASP A 6 -29.69 3.57 -10.16
N SER A 7 -30.55 2.59 -9.82
CA SER A 7 -30.22 1.64 -8.75
C SER A 7 -29.14 0.66 -9.20
N LEU A 8 -28.14 0.42 -8.37
CA LEU A 8 -27.07 -0.56 -8.61
C LEU A 8 -27.60 -1.92 -9.04
N ALA A 9 -28.74 -2.37 -8.46
CA ALA A 9 -29.42 -3.61 -8.82
C ALA A 9 -29.91 -3.59 -10.30
N PHE A 10 -30.37 -2.44 -10.79
CA PHE A 10 -30.87 -2.30 -12.16
C PHE A 10 -29.75 -2.32 -13.20
N ILE A 11 -28.56 -1.79 -12.85
CA ILE A 11 -27.36 -1.83 -13.69
C ILE A 11 -26.81 -3.27 -13.78
N PHE A 12 -26.89 -4.05 -12.69
CA PHE A 12 -26.41 -5.43 -12.68
C PHE A 12 -27.32 -6.42 -13.43
N TRP A 13 -28.62 -6.14 -13.53
CA TRP A 13 -29.61 -7.11 -14.05
C TRP A 13 -29.91 -7.00 -15.54
N ARG A 14 -29.71 -5.85 -16.16
CA ARG A 14 -30.28 -5.54 -17.49
C ARG A 14 -29.44 -5.93 -18.72
N ASN A 15 -28.13 -6.25 -18.58
CA ASN A 15 -27.34 -6.61 -19.75
C ASN A 15 -26.13 -7.47 -19.42
N PRO A 16 -26.09 -8.76 -19.83
CA PRO A 16 -24.90 -9.60 -19.66
C PRO A 16 -23.68 -9.09 -20.47
N GLU A 17 -23.87 -8.35 -21.56
CA GLU A 17 -22.79 -7.67 -22.29
C GLU A 17 -22.19 -6.50 -21.51
N GLN A 18 -22.96 -5.86 -20.62
CA GLN A 18 -22.45 -4.83 -19.73
C GLN A 18 -21.65 -5.37 -18.53
N LYS A 19 -21.67 -6.67 -18.22
CA LYS A 19 -20.77 -7.27 -17.20
C LYS A 19 -19.30 -7.09 -17.57
N GLY A 20 -18.97 -7.17 -18.87
CA GLY A 20 -17.63 -6.81 -19.36
C GLY A 20 -17.33 -5.30 -19.27
N SER A 21 -18.37 -4.46 -19.24
CA SER A 21 -18.23 -3.00 -19.22
C SER A 21 -18.04 -2.42 -17.80
N VAL A 22 -18.44 -3.12 -16.73
CA VAL A 22 -18.18 -2.63 -15.35
C VAL A 22 -16.69 -2.68 -15.03
N LEU A 23 -15.99 -3.75 -15.40
CA LEU A 23 -14.54 -3.80 -15.35
C LEU A 23 -13.87 -2.83 -16.33
N LYS A 24 -14.48 -2.58 -17.52
CA LYS A 24 -14.06 -1.53 -18.45
C LYS A 24 -14.39 -0.11 -17.94
N SER A 25 -15.52 0.09 -17.26
CA SER A 25 -15.89 1.40 -16.70
C SER A 25 -15.03 1.79 -15.48
N ILE A 26 -14.41 0.80 -14.80
CA ILE A 26 -13.37 1.07 -13.82
C ILE A 26 -12.15 1.68 -14.54
N GLY A 27 -11.96 1.41 -15.84
CA GLY A 27 -10.86 1.97 -16.63
C GLY A 27 -9.48 1.69 -16.00
N LEU A 28 -9.43 0.79 -15.01
CA LEU A 28 -8.22 0.47 -14.26
C LEU A 28 -7.25 -0.28 -15.17
N LEU A 29 -7.74 -1.29 -15.88
CA LEU A 29 -6.92 -2.10 -16.80
C LEU A 29 -6.42 -1.27 -17.98
N ASP A 30 -7.27 -0.39 -18.54
CA ASP A 30 -6.87 0.46 -19.65
C ASP A 30 -5.85 1.52 -19.21
N LYS A 31 -5.99 2.05 -18.01
CA LYS A 31 -5.00 2.95 -17.39
C LYS A 31 -3.67 2.27 -17.13
N ILE A 32 -3.69 1.02 -16.65
CA ILE A 32 -2.47 0.22 -16.43
C ILE A 32 -1.78 -0.08 -17.77
N ARG A 33 -2.55 -0.47 -18.81
CA ARG A 33 -2.01 -0.72 -20.15
C ARG A 33 -1.41 0.53 -20.80
N GLY A 34 -1.93 1.70 -20.49
CA GLY A 34 -1.42 2.99 -20.97
C GLY A 34 -0.17 3.51 -20.24
N LEU A 35 0.31 2.81 -19.19
CA LEU A 35 1.51 3.22 -18.46
C LEU A 35 2.77 3.01 -19.31
N SER A 36 3.71 3.94 -19.20
CA SER A 36 5.06 3.70 -19.72
C SER A 36 5.69 2.50 -19.00
N LYS A 37 6.65 1.81 -19.64
CA LYS A 37 7.34 0.67 -19.00
C LYS A 37 7.88 1.02 -17.61
N LYS A 38 8.42 2.23 -17.44
CA LYS A 38 8.98 2.70 -16.16
C LYS A 38 7.90 2.93 -15.11
N ASP A 39 6.78 3.55 -15.50
CA ASP A 39 5.64 3.78 -14.59
C ASP A 39 4.95 2.47 -14.23
N PHE A 40 4.92 1.51 -15.16
CA PHE A 40 4.41 0.17 -14.90
C PHE A 40 5.25 -0.58 -13.85
N PHE A 41 6.59 -0.50 -13.94
CA PHE A 41 7.47 -1.08 -12.92
C PHE A 41 7.28 -0.42 -11.55
N LEU A 42 7.15 0.92 -11.51
CA LEU A 42 6.83 1.65 -10.29
C LEU A 42 5.51 1.18 -9.70
N TYR A 43 4.49 1.06 -10.55
CA TYR A 43 3.18 0.57 -10.17
C TYR A 43 3.24 -0.83 -9.56
N LEU A 44 3.92 -1.77 -10.23
CA LEU A 44 4.12 -3.14 -9.72
C LEU A 44 4.82 -3.15 -8.35
N MET A 45 5.83 -2.30 -8.18
CA MET A 45 6.55 -2.22 -6.92
C MET A 45 5.66 -1.71 -5.79
N ILE A 46 4.83 -0.69 -6.04
CA ILE A 46 3.91 -0.18 -5.02
C ILE A 46 2.86 -1.23 -4.64
N ILE A 47 2.34 -1.97 -5.61
CA ILE A 47 1.36 -3.02 -5.32
C ILE A 47 1.99 -4.19 -4.59
N SER A 48 3.27 -4.46 -4.82
CA SER A 48 3.97 -5.55 -4.16
C SER A 48 4.05 -5.41 -2.63
N ILE A 49 3.67 -4.25 -2.07
CA ILE A 49 3.51 -4.08 -0.61
C ILE A 49 2.50 -5.07 -0.01
N PHE A 50 1.54 -5.56 -0.80
CA PHE A 50 0.58 -6.59 -0.38
C PHE A 50 1.11 -8.02 -0.54
N LEU A 51 2.30 -8.20 -1.10
CA LEU A 51 2.96 -9.49 -1.22
C LEU A 51 3.79 -9.79 0.03
N PRO A 52 4.17 -11.06 0.25
CA PRO A 52 5.11 -11.40 1.29
C PRO A 52 6.38 -10.55 1.21
N PHE A 53 6.87 -10.11 2.35
CA PHE A 53 7.96 -9.14 2.49
C PHE A 53 9.21 -9.48 1.65
N TYR A 54 9.58 -10.75 1.57
CA TYR A 54 10.72 -11.18 0.75
C TYR A 54 10.52 -10.98 -0.76
N LEU A 55 9.28 -11.12 -1.25
CA LEU A 55 8.97 -10.83 -2.66
C LEU A 55 9.01 -9.32 -2.94
N PHE A 56 8.51 -8.52 -2.01
CA PHE A 56 8.64 -7.06 -2.10
C PHE A 56 10.11 -6.66 -2.17
N LEU A 57 10.98 -7.19 -1.30
CA LEU A 57 12.42 -6.89 -1.33
C LEU A 57 13.10 -7.33 -2.62
N ALA A 58 12.75 -8.52 -3.15
CA ALA A 58 13.31 -9.00 -4.41
C ALA A 58 12.92 -8.10 -5.58
N LEU A 59 11.65 -7.72 -5.70
CA LEU A 59 11.17 -6.80 -6.73
C LEU A 59 11.83 -5.42 -6.60
N PHE A 60 12.00 -4.95 -5.38
CA PHE A 60 12.68 -3.69 -5.11
C PHE A 60 14.15 -3.71 -5.51
N ALA A 61 14.87 -4.79 -5.22
CA ALA A 61 16.26 -4.98 -5.63
C ALA A 61 16.39 -5.03 -7.16
N LEU A 62 15.53 -5.78 -7.84
CA LEU A 62 15.49 -5.83 -9.31
C LEU A 62 15.23 -4.45 -9.91
N TYR A 63 14.36 -3.67 -9.30
CA TYR A 63 14.07 -2.32 -9.72
C TYR A 63 15.30 -1.39 -9.58
N LEU A 64 16.02 -1.47 -8.44
CA LEU A 64 17.27 -0.72 -8.25
C LEU A 64 18.34 -1.09 -9.27
N ILE A 65 18.50 -2.38 -9.56
CA ILE A 65 19.41 -2.85 -10.61
C ILE A 65 19.00 -2.25 -11.97
N GLY A 66 17.71 -2.24 -12.28
CA GLY A 66 17.19 -1.62 -13.50
C GLY A 66 17.55 -0.12 -13.60
N LEU A 67 17.46 0.63 -12.49
CA LEU A 67 17.85 2.04 -12.44
C LEU A 67 19.37 2.24 -12.63
N LEU A 68 20.19 1.34 -12.12
CA LEU A 68 21.63 1.36 -12.33
C LEU A 68 21.98 1.13 -13.80
N VAL A 69 21.41 0.09 -14.41
CA VAL A 69 21.65 -0.29 -15.81
C VAL A 69 21.18 0.80 -16.78
N THR A 70 20.08 1.47 -16.50
CA THR A 70 19.53 2.54 -17.35
C THR A 70 20.27 3.87 -17.19
N GLY A 71 21.26 3.96 -16.30
CA GLY A 71 22.05 5.18 -16.06
C GLY A 71 21.28 6.31 -15.36
N GLU A 72 20.10 6.02 -14.84
CA GLU A 72 19.25 7.02 -14.17
C GLU A 72 19.76 7.43 -12.78
N MET A 73 20.75 6.73 -12.25
CA MET A 73 21.35 7.02 -10.93
C MET A 73 21.89 8.45 -10.79
N LYS A 74 22.44 9.06 -11.87
CA LYS A 74 22.88 10.46 -11.82
C LYS A 74 21.74 11.42 -11.49
N GLY A 75 20.56 11.18 -12.05
CA GLY A 75 19.36 11.96 -11.75
C GLY A 75 18.87 11.79 -10.32
N ILE A 76 18.99 10.57 -9.80
CA ILE A 76 18.63 10.21 -8.42
C ILE A 76 19.56 10.94 -7.44
N ILE A 77 20.87 10.88 -7.63
CA ILE A 77 21.86 11.54 -6.77
C ILE A 77 21.61 13.04 -6.71
N LYS A 78 21.32 13.67 -7.86
CA LYS A 78 20.92 15.09 -7.88
C LYS A 78 19.62 15.36 -7.13
N GLY A 79 18.68 14.42 -7.16
CA GLY A 79 17.44 14.50 -6.37
C GLY A 79 17.69 14.42 -4.87
N LEU A 80 18.56 13.49 -4.45
CA LEU A 80 18.94 13.29 -3.05
C LEU A 80 19.60 14.53 -2.44
N ALA A 81 20.44 15.21 -3.18
CA ALA A 81 21.11 16.44 -2.72
C ALA A 81 20.13 17.56 -2.32
N LYS A 82 18.86 17.46 -2.69
CA LYS A 82 17.80 18.39 -2.28
C LYS A 82 17.25 18.14 -0.87
N HIS A 83 17.60 17.01 -0.26
CA HIS A 83 17.12 16.61 1.06
C HIS A 83 18.27 16.42 2.07
N PRO A 84 19.12 17.44 2.31
CA PRO A 84 20.32 17.29 3.11
C PRO A 84 20.04 16.89 4.56
N VAL A 85 18.95 17.37 5.15
CA VAL A 85 18.56 17.04 6.53
C VAL A 85 18.23 15.55 6.66
N LEU A 86 17.47 14.99 5.70
CA LEU A 86 17.13 13.57 5.68
C LEU A 86 18.36 12.69 5.44
N LEU A 87 19.26 13.11 4.54
CA LEU A 87 20.52 12.41 4.31
C LEU A 87 21.39 12.40 5.56
N PHE A 88 21.49 13.53 6.25
CA PHE A 88 22.22 13.63 7.52
C PHE A 88 21.63 12.70 8.57
N PHE A 89 20.29 12.71 8.72
CA PHE A 89 19.59 11.82 9.66
C PHE A 89 19.86 10.34 9.38
N ILE A 90 19.77 9.94 8.10
CA ILE A 90 20.04 8.56 7.68
C ILE A 90 21.50 8.17 7.95
N ALA A 91 22.46 9.04 7.61
CA ALA A 91 23.88 8.80 7.86
C ALA A 91 24.15 8.68 9.37
N TYR A 92 23.62 9.59 10.16
CA TYR A 92 23.74 9.58 11.63
C TYR A 92 23.15 8.31 12.24
N SER A 93 21.92 7.94 11.85
CA SER A 93 21.28 6.70 12.32
C SER A 93 22.06 5.45 11.93
N SER A 94 22.64 5.43 10.72
CA SER A 94 23.46 4.32 10.25
C SER A 94 24.75 4.18 11.07
N ILE A 95 25.45 5.29 11.35
CA ILE A 95 26.67 5.31 12.16
C ILE A 95 26.37 4.83 13.58
N ILE A 96 25.33 5.34 14.22
CA ILE A 96 24.93 4.89 15.57
C ILE A 96 24.59 3.41 15.56
N SER A 97 23.86 2.92 14.55
CA SER A 97 23.50 1.52 14.43
C SER A 97 24.73 0.61 14.31
N ILE A 98 25.76 1.04 13.57
CA ILE A 98 27.02 0.31 13.44
C ILE A 98 27.75 0.29 14.80
N VAL A 99 27.91 1.45 15.43
CA VAL A 99 28.62 1.58 16.73
C VAL A 99 27.93 0.74 17.81
N ALA A 100 26.60 0.77 17.85
CA ALA A 100 25.79 0.00 18.80
C ALA A 100 25.63 -1.47 18.41
N LYS A 101 26.24 -1.94 17.31
CA LYS A 101 26.04 -3.29 16.74
C LYS A 101 24.57 -3.66 16.53
N ASN A 102 23.73 -2.65 16.27
CA ASN A 102 22.30 -2.82 16.02
C ASN A 102 22.04 -3.02 14.51
N TRP A 103 22.19 -4.25 14.07
CA TRP A 103 21.99 -4.60 12.65
C TRP A 103 20.59 -4.31 12.13
N LEU A 104 19.56 -4.44 12.98
CA LEU A 104 18.18 -4.13 12.61
C LEU A 104 18.02 -2.62 12.37
N GLY A 105 18.62 -1.78 13.20
CA GLY A 105 18.65 -0.33 13.02
C GLY A 105 19.39 0.08 11.74
N LEU A 106 20.47 -0.61 11.39
CA LEU A 106 21.20 -0.39 10.13
C LEU A 106 20.33 -0.73 8.93
N VAL A 107 19.65 -1.88 8.95
CA VAL A 107 18.71 -2.27 7.88
C VAL A 107 17.58 -1.26 7.74
N ALA A 108 17.02 -0.78 8.85
CA ALA A 108 15.99 0.26 8.83
C ALA A 108 16.48 1.58 8.20
N SER A 109 17.71 2.01 8.55
CA SER A 109 18.34 3.20 7.97
C SER A 109 18.57 3.05 6.47
N LEU A 110 19.04 1.87 6.03
CA LEU A 110 19.19 1.57 4.59
C LEU A 110 17.87 1.55 3.86
N LEU A 111 16.80 0.99 4.44
CA LEU A 111 15.46 1.04 3.86
C LEU A 111 14.96 2.48 3.75
N MET A 112 15.18 3.33 4.75
CA MET A 112 14.83 4.75 4.67
C MET A 112 15.60 5.45 3.54
N PHE A 113 16.88 5.14 3.36
CA PHE A 113 17.69 5.66 2.25
C PHE A 113 17.14 5.23 0.89
N LEU A 114 16.78 3.97 0.74
CA LEU A 114 16.16 3.45 -0.47
C LEU A 114 14.80 4.12 -0.76
N PHE A 115 13.97 4.33 0.27
CA PHE A 115 12.73 5.09 0.15
C PHE A 115 12.96 6.53 -0.31
N LEU A 116 13.98 7.20 0.23
CA LEU A 116 14.33 8.55 -0.15
C LEU A 116 14.78 8.63 -1.62
N ILE A 117 15.61 7.68 -2.07
CA ILE A 117 16.01 7.53 -3.48
C ILE A 117 14.76 7.43 -4.35
N PHE A 118 13.89 6.50 -4.01
CA PHE A 118 12.68 6.23 -4.73
C PHE A 118 11.77 7.45 -4.81
N PHE A 119 11.49 8.08 -3.67
CA PHE A 119 10.63 9.25 -3.59
C PHE A 119 11.20 10.42 -4.39
N SER A 120 12.49 10.70 -4.27
CA SER A 120 13.16 11.78 -4.98
C SER A 120 13.13 11.60 -6.50
N PHE A 121 13.22 10.35 -6.97
CA PHE A 121 13.18 10.04 -8.39
C PHE A 121 11.77 10.15 -8.98
N TYR A 122 10.77 9.62 -8.26
CA TYR A 122 9.41 9.53 -8.75
C TYR A 122 8.54 10.74 -8.49
N GLN A 123 8.92 11.62 -7.58
CA GLN A 123 8.16 12.84 -7.28
C GLN A 123 7.80 13.63 -8.54
N LYS A 124 8.68 13.68 -9.53
CA LYS A 124 8.43 14.38 -10.80
C LYS A 124 7.56 13.60 -11.79
N ARG A 125 7.40 12.29 -11.60
CA ARG A 125 6.65 11.39 -12.49
C ARG A 125 5.24 11.10 -11.99
N LEU A 126 4.98 11.39 -10.71
CA LEU A 126 3.65 11.22 -10.12
C LEU A 126 2.71 12.30 -10.66
N THR A 127 2.13 12.05 -11.83
CA THR A 127 1.01 12.85 -12.31
C THR A 127 -0.20 12.59 -11.42
N HIS A 128 -1.12 13.55 -11.32
CA HIS A 128 -2.35 13.41 -10.53
C HIS A 128 -3.16 12.16 -10.94
N ALA A 129 -3.22 11.85 -12.23
CA ALA A 129 -3.93 10.67 -12.74
C ALA A 129 -3.25 9.36 -12.29
N PHE A 130 -1.91 9.31 -12.37
CA PHE A 130 -1.14 8.14 -11.95
C PHE A 130 -1.20 7.93 -10.44
N PHE A 131 -1.08 8.99 -9.66
CA PHE A 131 -1.24 8.94 -8.21
C PHE A 131 -2.62 8.39 -7.81
N ARG A 132 -3.68 8.89 -8.44
CA ARG A 132 -5.03 8.40 -8.21
C ARG A 132 -5.20 6.93 -8.58
N LEU A 133 -4.57 6.47 -9.66
CA LEU A 133 -4.54 5.05 -10.04
C LEU A 133 -3.89 4.20 -8.94
N ILE A 134 -2.74 4.63 -8.42
CA ILE A 134 -2.04 3.97 -7.32
C ILE A 134 -2.95 3.85 -6.09
N LEU A 135 -3.58 4.95 -5.67
CA LEU A 135 -4.46 4.95 -4.51
C LEU A 135 -5.66 4.01 -4.69
N GLN A 136 -6.27 3.99 -5.86
CA GLN A 136 -7.37 3.07 -6.17
C GLN A 136 -6.93 1.60 -6.07
N THR A 137 -5.74 1.30 -6.58
CA THR A 137 -5.21 -0.07 -6.53
C THR A 137 -4.81 -0.49 -5.13
N ILE A 138 -4.20 0.40 -4.36
CA ILE A 138 -3.88 0.15 -2.94
C ILE A 138 -5.17 -0.14 -2.18
N LEU A 139 -6.20 0.66 -2.39
CA LEU A 139 -7.49 0.45 -1.71
C LEU A 139 -8.12 -0.89 -2.10
N PHE A 140 -8.04 -1.28 -3.38
CA PHE A 140 -8.52 -2.59 -3.83
C PHE A 140 -7.71 -3.74 -3.20
N GLY A 141 -6.37 -3.65 -3.20
CA GLY A 141 -5.49 -4.62 -2.55
C GLY A 141 -5.76 -4.75 -1.05
N SER A 142 -6.06 -3.64 -0.38
CA SER A 142 -6.39 -3.65 1.05
C SER A 142 -7.69 -4.40 1.37
N VAL A 143 -8.70 -4.31 0.49
CA VAL A 143 -9.94 -5.09 0.66
C VAL A 143 -9.66 -6.59 0.55
N LEU A 144 -8.82 -7.00 -0.41
CA LEU A 144 -8.38 -8.40 -0.52
C LEU A 144 -7.59 -8.85 0.71
N SER A 145 -6.69 -8.00 1.20
CA SER A 145 -5.92 -8.27 2.42
C SER A 145 -6.82 -8.40 3.64
N ALA A 146 -7.85 -7.57 3.77
CA ALA A 146 -8.79 -7.65 4.89
C ALA A 146 -9.70 -8.89 4.81
N ALA A 147 -10.08 -9.32 3.61
CA ALA A 147 -10.74 -10.60 3.43
C ALA A 147 -9.84 -11.76 3.88
N PHE A 148 -8.55 -11.73 3.50
CA PHE A 148 -7.58 -12.72 3.96
C PHE A 148 -7.36 -12.66 5.48
N ALA A 149 -7.28 -11.47 6.08
CA ALA A 149 -7.20 -11.30 7.53
C ALA A 149 -8.39 -11.91 8.27
N THR A 150 -9.58 -11.82 7.67
CA THR A 150 -10.79 -12.46 8.22
C THR A 150 -10.66 -13.98 8.22
N LEU A 151 -10.21 -14.57 7.11
CA LEU A 151 -9.97 -16.01 7.00
C LEU A 151 -8.90 -16.50 8.00
N GLU A 152 -7.87 -15.70 8.19
CA GLU A 152 -6.79 -15.96 9.14
C GLU A 152 -7.27 -15.88 10.59
N HIS A 153 -8.09 -14.86 10.91
CA HIS A 153 -8.66 -14.68 12.24
C HIS A 153 -9.55 -15.85 12.65
N PHE A 154 -10.37 -16.35 11.73
CA PHE A 154 -11.22 -17.54 11.96
C PHE A 154 -10.48 -18.87 11.77
N GLN A 155 -9.15 -18.84 11.62
CA GLN A 155 -8.29 -20.01 11.46
C GLN A 155 -8.64 -20.91 10.26
N ILE A 156 -9.32 -20.37 9.25
CA ILE A 156 -9.64 -21.05 7.99
C ILE A 156 -8.37 -21.20 7.15
N VAL A 157 -7.49 -20.20 7.20
CA VAL A 157 -6.20 -20.18 6.51
C VAL A 157 -5.09 -20.06 7.54
N LYS A 158 -3.98 -20.82 7.32
CA LYS A 158 -2.80 -20.71 8.17
C LYS A 158 -2.07 -19.41 7.90
N LYS A 159 -1.51 -18.82 8.96
CA LYS A 159 -0.66 -17.63 8.87
C LYS A 159 0.58 -17.89 8.02
N PHE A 160 1.08 -16.85 7.35
CA PHE A 160 2.40 -16.87 6.76
C PHE A 160 3.43 -17.07 7.86
N ASN A 161 4.27 -18.10 7.71
CA ASN A 161 5.25 -18.43 8.73
C ASN A 161 6.55 -17.65 8.48
N TYR A 162 6.76 -16.58 9.25
CA TYR A 162 8.00 -15.81 9.27
C TYR A 162 8.97 -16.25 10.41
N ALA A 163 8.85 -17.49 10.89
CA ALA A 163 9.68 -18.03 11.96
C ALA A 163 11.19 -17.96 11.65
N PHE A 164 11.57 -17.93 10.37
CA PHE A 164 12.95 -17.73 9.94
C PHE A 164 13.51 -16.34 10.30
N LEU A 165 12.64 -15.32 10.48
CA LEU A 165 13.06 -13.98 10.92
C LEU A 165 13.14 -13.88 12.43
N SER A 166 12.22 -14.50 13.16
CA SER A 166 12.21 -14.58 14.61
C SER A 166 11.30 -15.69 15.10
N PRO A 167 11.84 -16.77 15.69
CA PRO A 167 11.04 -17.88 16.22
C PRO A 167 10.01 -17.45 17.28
N ASN A 168 10.33 -16.40 18.04
CA ASN A 168 9.51 -15.91 19.13
C ASN A 168 8.29 -15.06 18.64
N MET A 169 8.30 -14.57 17.41
CA MET A 169 7.19 -13.76 16.88
C MET A 169 5.87 -14.53 16.84
N GLN A 170 5.90 -15.81 16.56
CA GLN A 170 4.69 -16.63 16.48
C GLN A 170 3.91 -16.68 17.79
N VAL A 171 4.60 -16.75 18.93
CA VAL A 171 3.97 -16.83 20.26
C VAL A 171 3.26 -15.52 20.61
N TRP A 172 3.85 -14.38 20.27
CA TRP A 172 3.31 -13.05 20.59
C TRP A 172 2.13 -12.64 19.72
N HIS A 173 1.95 -13.28 18.57
CA HIS A 173 0.96 -12.86 17.56
C HIS A 173 -0.12 -13.91 17.26
N GLN A 174 -0.28 -14.93 18.12
CA GLN A 174 -1.15 -16.08 17.86
C GLN A 174 -2.57 -15.72 17.43
N ASN A 175 -3.18 -14.72 18.10
CA ASN A 175 -4.58 -14.32 17.89
C ASN A 175 -4.72 -13.01 17.09
N ARG A 176 -3.66 -12.56 16.42
CA ARG A 176 -3.64 -11.29 15.67
C ARG A 176 -3.44 -11.55 14.19
N ALA A 177 -4.24 -10.91 13.34
CA ALA A 177 -4.08 -11.04 11.90
C ALA A 177 -2.81 -10.33 11.41
N GLU A 178 -2.01 -11.04 10.60
CA GLU A 178 -0.76 -10.57 10.01
C GLU A 178 -0.85 -10.45 8.49
N VAL A 179 -1.70 -11.27 7.87
CA VAL A 179 -1.88 -11.39 6.42
C VAL A 179 -0.53 -11.78 5.76
N THR A 180 -0.08 -11.00 4.81
CA THR A 180 1.24 -11.15 4.15
C THR A 180 2.35 -10.35 4.83
N PHE A 181 1.99 -9.55 5.85
CA PHE A 181 2.93 -8.74 6.61
C PHE A 181 3.53 -9.57 7.74
N PHE A 182 4.80 -9.37 8.04
CA PHE A 182 5.49 -10.14 9.08
C PHE A 182 5.14 -9.72 10.52
N ASN A 183 4.31 -8.66 10.67
CA ASN A 183 3.92 -8.14 11.97
C ASN A 183 2.51 -7.53 11.88
N PRO A 184 1.58 -7.89 12.79
CA PRO A 184 0.23 -7.34 12.80
C PRO A 184 0.19 -5.81 12.93
N ASN A 185 1.20 -5.19 13.57
CA ASN A 185 1.27 -3.73 13.69
C ASN A 185 1.48 -3.07 12.32
N TYR A 186 2.30 -3.67 11.43
CA TYR A 186 2.46 -3.14 10.07
C TYR A 186 1.17 -3.27 9.25
N TYR A 187 0.48 -4.41 9.37
CA TYR A 187 -0.82 -4.56 8.75
C TYR A 187 -1.82 -3.52 9.28
N GLY A 188 -1.84 -3.28 10.59
CA GLY A 188 -2.65 -2.23 11.22
C GLY A 188 -2.36 -0.83 10.66
N ILE A 189 -1.08 -0.48 10.45
CA ILE A 189 -0.67 0.78 9.83
C ILE A 189 -1.20 0.86 8.38
N ILE A 190 -1.09 -0.20 7.60
CA ILE A 190 -1.62 -0.24 6.23
C ILE A 190 -3.14 -0.05 6.23
N CYS A 191 -3.88 -0.69 7.14
CA CYS A 191 -5.32 -0.47 7.28
C CYS A 191 -5.64 1.01 7.56
N CYS A 192 -4.89 1.68 8.45
CA CYS A 192 -5.06 3.12 8.72
C CYS A 192 -4.87 3.96 7.46
N PHE A 193 -3.78 3.74 6.73
CA PHE A 193 -3.53 4.45 5.47
C PHE A 193 -4.65 4.20 4.46
N CYS A 194 -5.14 2.95 4.35
CA CYS A 194 -6.21 2.62 3.43
C CYS A 194 -7.55 3.26 3.80
N ILE A 195 -7.85 3.43 5.09
CA ILE A 195 -9.02 4.19 5.55
C ILE A 195 -8.90 5.67 5.13
N MET A 196 -7.73 6.27 5.30
CA MET A 196 -7.48 7.65 4.87
C MET A 196 -7.55 7.80 3.34
N ILE A 197 -7.01 6.82 2.58
CA ILE A 197 -7.12 6.76 1.12
C ILE A 197 -8.58 6.65 0.70
N ALA A 198 -9.38 5.81 1.37
CA ALA A 198 -10.79 5.67 1.10
C ALA A 198 -11.54 7.00 1.30
N PHE A 199 -11.25 7.72 2.39
CA PHE A 199 -11.81 9.02 2.66
C PHE A 199 -11.42 10.06 1.61
N TYR A 200 -10.14 10.15 1.25
CA TYR A 200 -9.64 11.03 0.19
C TYR A 200 -10.30 10.74 -1.15
N LEU A 201 -10.36 9.47 -1.58
CA LEU A 201 -10.99 9.10 -2.83
C LEU A 201 -12.50 9.34 -2.82
N PHE A 202 -13.18 9.14 -1.70
CA PHE A 202 -14.60 9.43 -1.53
C PHE A 202 -14.90 10.92 -1.74
N THR A 203 -14.10 11.80 -1.17
CA THR A 203 -14.31 13.26 -1.26
C THR A 203 -13.93 13.81 -2.63
N THR A 204 -12.92 13.26 -3.29
CA THR A 204 -12.39 13.77 -4.55
C THR A 204 -13.00 13.15 -5.80
N THR A 205 -13.72 12.00 -5.69
CA THR A 205 -14.34 11.36 -6.85
C THR A 205 -15.75 11.87 -7.13
N LYS A 206 -16.07 11.98 -8.42
CA LYS A 206 -17.45 12.24 -8.88
C LYS A 206 -18.22 10.94 -9.19
N LEU A 207 -17.54 9.81 -9.29
CA LEU A 207 -18.12 8.52 -9.66
C LEU A 207 -18.85 7.89 -8.47
N ARG A 208 -20.16 7.74 -8.55
CA ARG A 208 -21.01 7.20 -7.47
C ARG A 208 -20.56 5.81 -7.02
N TRP A 209 -20.30 4.89 -7.96
CA TRP A 209 -19.84 3.55 -7.63
C TRP A 209 -18.52 3.53 -6.85
N LEU A 210 -17.59 4.44 -7.21
CA LEU A 210 -16.31 4.55 -6.49
C LEU A 210 -16.50 5.10 -5.07
N LYS A 211 -17.47 6.00 -4.86
CA LYS A 211 -17.85 6.45 -3.51
C LYS A 211 -18.36 5.29 -2.67
N VAL A 212 -19.27 4.48 -3.22
CA VAL A 212 -19.77 3.28 -2.52
C VAL A 212 -18.63 2.32 -2.20
N PHE A 213 -17.75 2.07 -3.17
CA PHE A 213 -16.56 1.23 -2.95
C PHE A 213 -15.65 1.79 -1.86
N CYS A 214 -15.40 3.10 -1.81
CA CYS A 214 -14.59 3.72 -0.77
C CYS A 214 -15.21 3.52 0.63
N VAL A 215 -16.53 3.68 0.76
CA VAL A 215 -17.22 3.45 2.03
C VAL A 215 -17.07 2.00 2.47
N LEU A 216 -17.35 1.03 1.58
CA LEU A 216 -17.21 -0.40 1.87
C LEU A 216 -15.76 -0.75 2.22
N ALA A 217 -14.80 -0.25 1.45
CA ALA A 217 -13.37 -0.48 1.71
C ALA A 217 -12.94 0.12 3.05
N GLY A 218 -13.43 1.31 3.41
CA GLY A 218 -13.20 1.91 4.72
C GLY A 218 -13.68 1.00 5.86
N PHE A 219 -14.91 0.51 5.80
CA PHE A 219 -15.45 -0.42 6.80
C PHE A 219 -14.66 -1.73 6.85
N VAL A 220 -14.36 -2.34 5.72
CA VAL A 220 -13.60 -3.59 5.65
C VAL A 220 -12.20 -3.42 6.25
N ASN A 221 -11.53 -2.30 6.01
CA ASN A 221 -10.23 -2.01 6.63
C ASN A 221 -10.35 -1.73 8.13
N LEU A 222 -11.45 -1.16 8.64
CA LEU A 222 -11.71 -1.04 10.08
C LEU A 222 -11.83 -2.41 10.74
N PHE A 223 -12.52 -3.38 10.11
CA PHE A 223 -12.55 -4.76 10.58
C PHE A 223 -11.16 -5.40 10.56
N GLY A 224 -10.42 -5.26 9.46
CA GLY A 224 -9.03 -5.71 9.36
C GLY A 224 -8.17 -5.15 10.49
N LEU A 225 -8.29 -3.86 10.76
CA LEU A 225 -7.59 -3.20 11.85
C LEU A 225 -7.94 -3.80 13.22
N ASN A 226 -9.21 -4.08 13.48
CA ASN A 226 -9.63 -4.70 14.73
C ASN A 226 -8.98 -6.08 14.92
N PHE A 227 -8.86 -6.88 13.87
CA PHE A 227 -8.19 -8.18 13.91
C PHE A 227 -6.67 -8.08 14.19
N THR A 228 -6.03 -6.95 13.90
CA THR A 228 -4.64 -6.71 14.27
C THR A 228 -4.41 -6.45 15.75
N GLN A 229 -5.48 -6.07 16.49
CA GLN A 229 -5.41 -5.60 17.87
C GLN A 229 -4.42 -4.44 18.09
N ASN A 230 -4.23 -3.62 17.06
CA ASN A 230 -3.32 -2.47 17.11
C ASN A 230 -4.03 -1.25 17.69
N ARG A 231 -3.85 -1.03 18.99
CA ARG A 231 -4.51 0.06 19.72
C ARG A 231 -4.05 1.45 19.30
N THR A 232 -2.82 1.59 18.82
CA THR A 232 -2.25 2.90 18.42
C THR A 232 -2.79 3.38 17.08
N ALA A 233 -3.38 2.52 16.29
CA ALA A 233 -3.91 2.84 14.98
C ALA A 233 -5.20 3.69 15.04
N PHE A 234 -6.05 3.49 16.05
CA PHE A 234 -7.29 4.25 16.21
C PHE A 234 -7.05 5.75 16.46
N PRO A 235 -6.18 6.16 17.40
CA PRO A 235 -5.80 7.57 17.54
C PRO A 235 -5.24 8.18 16.26
N ALA A 236 -4.46 7.42 15.48
CA ALA A 236 -3.90 7.91 14.22
C ALA A 236 -4.98 8.21 13.18
N ILE A 237 -6.02 7.37 13.08
CA ILE A 237 -7.16 7.62 12.18
C ILE A 237 -7.93 8.87 12.61
N ILE A 238 -8.19 9.04 13.91
CA ILE A 238 -8.90 10.20 14.45
C ILE A 238 -8.09 11.46 14.16
N ALA A 239 -6.79 11.47 14.46
CA ALA A 239 -5.91 12.59 14.17
C ALA A 239 -5.90 12.93 12.67
N GLY A 240 -5.78 11.92 11.79
CA GLY A 240 -5.84 12.12 10.36
C GLY A 240 -7.17 12.69 9.88
N ALA A 241 -8.29 12.28 10.45
CA ALA A 241 -9.62 12.81 10.12
C ALA A 241 -9.83 14.26 10.59
N ILE A 242 -9.17 14.68 11.68
CA ILE A 242 -9.22 16.06 12.17
C ILE A 242 -8.38 17.00 11.29
N ILE A 243 -7.25 16.54 10.79
CA ILE A 243 -6.31 17.36 10.00
C ILE A 243 -6.81 17.53 8.55
N TYR A 244 -7.58 16.57 8.03
CA TYR A 244 -8.13 16.63 6.66
C TYR A 244 -9.28 17.62 6.55
#